data_200878ed250ae32065e0fe02d30fe4ea
#
_entry.id   200878ed250ae32065e0fe02d30fe4ea
#
_cell.length_a   1.000
_cell.length_b   1.000
_cell.length_c   1.000
_cell.angle_alpha   90.00
_cell.angle_beta   90.00
_cell.angle_gamma   90.00
#
_symmetry.space_group_name_H-M   'P 1'
#
loop_
_entity.id
_entity.type
_entity.pdbx_description
1 polymer ?
#
loop_
_entity_poly.entity_id
_entity_poly.type
_entity_poly.pdbx_seq_one_letter_code
_entity_poly.pdbx_strand_id
1 'polypeptide(L)' 'MVVRESFDSSLQELQEKMMEMGELTGTLIEKSFIALQNQDIKLALRVIEDDDEIDDMQNEIDQLAIWLIVKEQPV' A
#
# COMPACT_ATOMS: atom_id res chain seq x y z
N MET A 1 5.17 2.95 -28.84
CA MET A 1 4.27 1.80 -28.90
C MET A 1 3.28 1.79 -27.78
N VAL A 2 2.03 1.57 -28.08
CA VAL A 2 0.93 1.65 -27.11
C VAL A 2 1.11 0.65 -25.96
N VAL A 3 1.56 -0.57 -26.25
CA VAL A 3 1.75 -1.60 -25.22
C VAL A 3 2.81 -1.20 -24.21
N ARG A 4 3.90 -0.60 -24.68
CA ARG A 4 4.99 -0.17 -23.81
C ARG A 4 4.56 0.99 -22.91
N GLU A 5 3.85 1.95 -23.48
CA GLU A 5 3.32 3.09 -22.71
C GLU A 5 2.34 2.64 -21.65
N SER A 6 1.49 1.68 -21.98
CA SER A 6 0.54 1.12 -21.02
C SER A 6 1.24 0.43 -19.86
N PHE A 7 2.29 -0.34 -20.14
CA PHE A 7 3.09 -0.99 -19.11
C PHE A 7 3.77 0.05 -18.21
N ASP A 8 4.41 1.04 -18.81
CA ASP A 8 5.12 2.07 -18.05
C ASP A 8 4.15 2.88 -17.16
N SER A 9 2.95 3.19 -17.66
CA SER A 9 1.92 3.86 -16.88
C SER A 9 1.47 3.00 -15.69
N SER A 10 1.27 1.72 -15.92
CA SER A 10 0.86 0.79 -14.87
C SER A 10 1.96 0.61 -13.82
N LEU A 11 3.21 0.58 -14.25
CA LEU A 11 4.35 0.48 -13.35
C LEU A 11 4.45 1.72 -12.47
N GLN A 12 4.24 2.90 -13.07
CA GLN A 12 4.22 4.16 -12.32
C GLN A 12 3.09 4.19 -11.30
N GLU A 13 1.90 3.76 -11.69
CA GLU A 13 0.75 3.64 -10.78
C GLU A 13 1.05 2.72 -9.61
N LEU A 14 1.70 1.59 -9.89
CA LEU A 14 2.12 0.65 -8.85
C LEU A 14 3.08 1.30 -7.87
N GLN A 15 4.08 2.04 -8.37
CA GLN A 15 5.04 2.76 -7.53
C GLN A 15 4.35 3.79 -6.64
N GLU A 16 3.41 4.55 -7.19
CA GLU A 16 2.65 5.56 -6.44
C GLU A 16 1.83 4.91 -5.32
N LYS A 17 1.19 3.78 -5.61
CA LYS A 17 0.44 3.03 -4.59
C LYS A 17 1.34 2.50 -3.49
N MET A 18 2.52 2.02 -3.85
CA MET A 18 3.51 1.54 -2.87
C MET A 18 4.00 2.67 -1.96
N MET A 19 4.25 3.83 -2.52
CA MET A 19 4.65 5.01 -1.75
C MET A 19 3.55 5.46 -0.81
N GLU A 20 2.31 5.51 -1.27
CA GLU A 20 1.16 5.85 -0.45
C GLU A 20 1.00 4.88 0.72
N MET A 21 1.09 3.58 0.44
CA MET A 21 1.02 2.56 1.49
C MET A 21 2.15 2.74 2.51
N GLY A 22 3.36 3.04 2.03
CA GLY A 22 4.50 3.29 2.91
C GLY A 22 4.29 4.47 3.84
N GLU A 23 3.75 5.57 3.33
CA GLU A 23 3.43 6.75 4.13
C GLU A 23 2.37 6.45 5.19
N LEU A 24 1.31 5.76 4.81
CA LEU A 24 0.24 5.38 5.74
C LEU A 24 0.77 4.44 6.82
N THR A 25 1.59 3.47 6.44
CA THR A 25 2.21 2.55 7.39
C THR A 25 3.08 3.30 8.40
N GLY A 26 3.90 4.24 7.93
CA GLY A 26 4.72 5.08 8.80
C GLY A 26 3.88 5.89 9.79
N THR A 27 2.80 6.47 9.31
CA THR A 27 1.87 7.22 10.15
C THR A 27 1.23 6.33 11.23
N LEU A 28 0.84 5.11 10.88
CA LEU A 28 0.27 4.16 11.84
C LEU A 28 1.28 3.75 12.90
N ILE A 29 2.52 3.55 12.52
CA ILE A 29 3.59 3.23 13.46
C ILE A 29 3.77 4.36 14.47
N GLU A 30 3.79 5.60 14.02
CA GLU A 30 3.88 6.77 14.88
C GLU A 30 2.70 6.85 15.85
N LYS A 31 1.49 6.67 15.33
CA LYS A 31 0.26 6.71 16.14
C LYS A 31 0.24 5.58 17.16
N SER A 32 0.72 4.39 16.79
CA SER A 32 0.84 3.26 17.71
C SER A 32 1.75 3.60 18.88
N PHE A 33 2.87 4.24 18.59
CA PHE A 33 3.83 4.63 19.62
C PHE A 33 3.23 5.70 20.57
N ILE A 34 2.53 6.67 20.01
CA ILE A 34 1.85 7.72 20.78
C ILE A 34 0.76 7.10 21.69
N ALA A 35 -0.01 6.17 21.12
CA ALA A 35 -1.04 5.47 21.87
C ALA A 35 -0.43 4.70 23.05
N LEU A 36 0.69 4.05 22.82
CA LEU A 36 1.40 3.30 23.86
C LEU A 36 1.92 4.23 24.95
N GLN A 37 2.57 5.34 24.58
CA GLN A 37 3.10 6.31 25.54
C GLN A 37 2.03 6.89 26.43
N ASN A 38 0.88 7.19 25.87
CA ASN A 38 -0.22 7.86 26.56
C ASN A 38 -1.27 6.89 27.10
N GLN A 39 -1.08 5.60 26.85
CA GLN A 39 -2.07 4.56 27.18
C GLN A 39 -3.47 4.92 26.63
N ASP A 40 -3.48 5.44 25.42
CA ASP A 40 -4.68 5.90 24.73
C ASP A 40 -5.36 4.75 23.99
N ILE A 41 -6.36 4.16 24.62
CA ILE A 41 -7.08 2.99 24.09
C ILE A 41 -7.85 3.34 22.82
N LYS A 42 -8.46 4.53 22.78
CA LYS A 42 -9.22 4.96 21.59
C LYS A 42 -8.32 5.09 20.37
N LEU A 43 -7.15 5.68 20.55
CA LEU A 43 -6.19 5.82 19.47
C LEU A 43 -5.68 4.45 19.02
N ALA A 44 -5.39 3.55 19.97
CA ALA A 44 -4.95 2.19 19.66
C ALA A 44 -5.98 1.44 18.82
N LEU A 45 -7.26 1.57 19.15
CA LEU A 45 -8.34 0.93 18.39
C LEU A 45 -8.45 1.49 16.97
N ARG A 46 -8.25 2.81 16.80
CA ARG A 46 -8.23 3.42 15.46
C ARG A 46 -7.08 2.90 14.62
N VAL A 47 -5.92 2.72 15.24
CA VAL A 47 -4.75 2.17 14.55
C VAL A 47 -5.05 0.78 14.01
N ILE A 48 -5.71 -0.05 14.80
CA ILE A 48 -6.11 -1.40 14.37
C ILE A 48 -7.07 -1.32 13.17
N GLU A 49 -8.04 -0.43 13.21
CA GLU A 49 -8.98 -0.24 12.10
C GLU A 49 -8.28 0.25 10.84
N ASP A 50 -7.37 1.20 10.97
CA ASP A 50 -6.63 1.77 9.83
C ASP A 50 -5.65 0.76 9.24
N ASP A 51 -5.15 -0.18 10.04
CA ASP A 51 -4.28 -1.26 9.57
C ASP A 51 -5.01 -2.16 8.57
N ASP A 52 -6.30 -2.35 8.73
CA ASP A 52 -7.11 -3.13 7.78
C ASP A 52 -7.11 -2.49 6.40
N GLU A 53 -7.11 -1.16 6.31
CA GLU A 53 -7.02 -0.44 5.04
C GLU A 53 -5.68 -0.68 4.37
N ILE A 54 -4.60 -0.75 5.15
CA ILE A 54 -3.26 -1.03 4.62
C ILE A 54 -3.19 -2.45 4.07
N ASP A 55 -3.82 -3.41 4.74
CA ASP A 55 -3.90 -4.77 4.25
C ASP A 55 -4.62 -4.83 2.89
N ASP A 56 -5.69 -4.09 2.73
CA ASP A 56 -6.41 -4.00 1.45
C ASP A 56 -5.53 -3.37 0.36
N MET A 57 -4.79 -2.33 0.69
CA MET A 57 -3.84 -1.70 -0.23
C MET A 57 -2.73 -2.66 -0.64
N GLN A 58 -2.21 -3.44 0.30
CA GLN A 58 -1.19 -4.44 0.02
C GLN A 58 -1.71 -5.49 -0.95
N ASN A 59 -2.92 -5.99 -0.73
CA ASN A 59 -3.54 -6.96 -1.62
C ASN A 59 -3.73 -6.40 -3.03
N GLU A 60 -4.15 -5.16 -3.14
CA GLU A 60 -4.33 -4.48 -4.42
C GLU A 60 -2.99 -4.34 -5.16
N ILE A 61 -1.94 -3.94 -4.43
CA ILE A 61 -0.59 -3.80 -4.99
C ILE A 61 -0.07 -5.16 -5.45
N ASP A 62 -0.22 -6.20 -4.65
CA ASP A 62 0.21 -7.55 -5.00
C ASP A 62 -0.47 -8.04 -6.26
N GLN A 63 -1.77 -7.85 -6.37
CA GLN A 63 -2.55 -8.26 -7.53
C GLN A 63 -2.12 -7.50 -8.79
N LEU A 64 -1.90 -6.20 -8.66
CA LEU A 64 -1.45 -5.39 -9.78
C LEU A 64 -0.06 -5.80 -10.24
N ALA A 65 0.85 -6.07 -9.31
CA ALA A 65 2.21 -6.51 -9.62
C ALA A 65 2.19 -7.85 -10.34
N ILE A 66 1.43 -8.80 -9.84
CA ILE A 66 1.28 -10.13 -10.47
C ILE A 66 0.67 -10.01 -11.86
N TRP A 67 -0.37 -9.19 -11.98
CA TRP A 67 -1.02 -8.94 -13.27
C TRP A 67 -0.04 -8.37 -14.30
N LEU A 68 0.81 -7.42 -13.90
CA LEU A 68 1.81 -6.84 -14.78
C LEU A 68 2.85 -7.88 -15.24
N ILE A 69 3.28 -8.75 -14.33
CA ILE A 69 4.23 -9.82 -14.67
C ILE A 69 3.62 -10.77 -15.69
N VAL A 70 2.38 -11.18 -15.47
CA VAL A 70 1.68 -12.11 -16.38
C VAL A 70 1.45 -11.47 -17.74
N LYS A 71 1.02 -10.21 -17.76
CA LYS A 71 0.69 -9.49 -18.99
C LYS A 71 1.92 -9.24 -19.86
N GLU A 72 3.06 -8.96 -19.25
CA GLU A 72 4.29 -8.62 -19.93
C GLU A 72 5.22 -9.80 -20.10
N GLN A 73 4.75 -11.00 -19.85
CA GLN A 73 5.55 -12.20 -20.01
C GLN A 73 6.03 -12.33 -21.44
N PRO A 74 7.34 -12.55 -21.66
CA PRO A 74 7.85 -12.73 -23.02
C PRO A 74 7.31 -14.02 -23.65
N VAL A 75 7.01 -13.91 -24.92
CA VAL A 75 6.46 -15.02 -25.70
C VAL A 75 7.57 -15.97 -26.14
#